data_29a776f83f16cf9a08eb5e0623f2d5f9
#
_entry.id   29a776f83f16cf9a08eb5e0623f2d5f9
#
_cell.length_a   1.000
_cell.length_b   1.000
_cell.length_c   1.000
_cell.angle_alpha   90.00
_cell.angle_beta   90.00
_cell.angle_gamma   90.00
#
_symmetry.space_group_name_H-M   'P 1'
#
loop_
_entity.id
_entity.type
_entity.pdbx_description
1 polymer ?
#
loop_
_entity_poly.entity_id
_entity_poly.type
_entity_poly.pdbx_seq_one_letter_code
_entity_poly.pdbx_strand_id
1 'polypeptide(L)'
;GEIKTLKAGKTTVKAASVADSSKFATCEVTVEALPEVQLSGLIYNTDSKAYWAEFNTNDTTKWTKASDEPAGSYIAGALHEGELLVHNGSTMFGIDPDSFEVTSYGGISSSWIWSDAAACPTVDGCFGRLIALCMNGTCIELIDPATAKLSPFDLTKADFEDTLATIAYIGSGVYLDRQITDTWQVVTVECPANFYYVMAENGALYKFTLYTNDEGASYSLTWTLLGNTGLELTDVSAVTEGQYASMIYDQKSKQLLLSHYTDGETASLYVIDPDDLLAAEVGSFGEGVWPVVALYQHERATDLTLKLSASEASIYAGDSVTVDAKVILGSTKDVTWTSSNSAVAKVENGVITGVAEGSATITATTVATNKAGQHVSQDVAVTVKPLVKVNTKVNAQVVTADGPAWVSIDLNTMTTTKLGDAETTMYGGGYAIGSLWGSDAKDNDSGHIYNVDAKTFEESRGGECSSDYAIRDLTENPEVSFKLTTSDKVYEATAFGKPIYVNGSDGLCQLNDYIHGEITSWRGSSKYPKPAAIAYAGYVTLEYLNTMLGDDPITECDPDTHCNLFYV
;
A
#
# COMPACT_ATOMS: atom_id res chain seq x y z
N GLY A 1 -42.62 13.69 26.70
CA GLY A 1 -43.37 13.02 25.63
C GLY A 1 -42.38 12.59 24.57
N GLU A 2 -42.42 11.35 24.21
CA GLU A 2 -41.62 10.78 23.11
C GLU A 2 -42.25 11.17 21.77
N ILE A 3 -41.44 11.58 20.81
CA ILE A 3 -41.86 11.86 19.44
C ILE A 3 -41.45 10.67 18.58
N LYS A 4 -42.43 9.94 18.01
CA LYS A 4 -42.16 8.90 17.02
C LYS A 4 -42.21 9.49 15.61
N THR A 5 -41.16 9.30 14.86
CA THR A 5 -41.09 9.71 13.46
C THR A 5 -41.74 8.65 12.57
N LEU A 6 -42.57 9.08 11.61
CA LEU A 6 -43.32 8.19 10.71
C LEU A 6 -42.84 8.33 9.24
N LYS A 7 -42.47 9.52 8.85
CA LYS A 7 -42.11 9.85 7.45
C LYS A 7 -41.23 11.10 7.41
N ALA A 8 -40.31 11.15 6.49
CA ALA A 8 -39.51 12.34 6.23
C ALA A 8 -40.38 13.56 5.90
N GLY A 9 -39.99 14.71 6.40
CA GLY A 9 -40.70 15.97 6.21
C GLY A 9 -40.60 16.88 7.43
N LYS A 10 -41.29 18.02 7.36
CA LYS A 10 -41.35 18.98 8.47
C LYS A 10 -42.71 18.97 9.10
N THR A 11 -42.75 19.02 10.41
CA THR A 11 -44.00 19.12 11.20
C THR A 11 -43.76 20.00 12.40
N THR A 12 -44.85 20.51 12.96
CA THR A 12 -44.83 21.30 14.21
C THR A 12 -45.49 20.50 15.32
N VAL A 13 -44.73 20.19 16.33
CA VAL A 13 -45.27 19.57 17.56
C VAL A 13 -45.72 20.69 18.52
N LYS A 14 -46.94 20.60 19.02
CA LYS A 14 -47.51 21.55 19.95
C LYS A 14 -47.74 20.89 21.32
N ALA A 15 -47.14 21.45 22.34
CA ALA A 15 -47.42 21.11 23.73
C ALA A 15 -48.29 22.19 24.33
N ALA A 16 -49.49 21.82 24.83
CA ALA A 16 -50.44 22.76 25.45
C ALA A 16 -50.70 22.38 26.90
N SER A 17 -50.92 23.39 27.73
CA SER A 17 -51.31 23.17 29.14
C SER A 17 -52.70 22.53 29.22
N VAL A 18 -52.83 21.49 30.04
CA VAL A 18 -54.11 20.84 30.31
C VAL A 18 -55.06 21.77 31.08
N ALA A 19 -54.51 22.66 31.91
CA ALA A 19 -55.28 23.60 32.71
C ALA A 19 -55.75 24.85 31.91
N ASP A 20 -55.01 25.22 30.87
CA ASP A 20 -55.33 26.36 29.99
C ASP A 20 -54.75 26.11 28.59
N SER A 21 -55.56 25.65 27.68
CA SER A 21 -55.20 25.32 26.33
C SER A 21 -54.72 26.51 25.47
N SER A 22 -54.94 27.75 25.96
CA SER A 22 -54.41 28.95 25.32
C SER A 22 -52.89 29.12 25.60
N LYS A 23 -52.36 28.43 26.60
CA LYS A 23 -50.93 28.38 26.96
C LYS A 23 -50.27 27.18 26.27
N PHE A 24 -49.53 27.44 25.25
CA PHE A 24 -48.84 26.40 24.49
C PHE A 24 -47.47 26.86 24.05
N ALA A 25 -46.60 25.89 23.75
CA ALA A 25 -45.35 26.06 23.04
C ALA A 25 -45.33 25.15 21.80
N THR A 26 -44.63 25.57 20.81
CA THR A 26 -44.45 24.79 19.57
C THR A 26 -42.96 24.54 19.32
N CYS A 27 -42.68 23.36 18.77
CA CYS A 27 -41.34 22.98 18.29
C CYS A 27 -41.48 22.54 16.83
N GLU A 28 -40.68 23.10 15.94
CA GLU A 28 -40.52 22.55 14.59
C GLU A 28 -39.66 21.28 14.66
N VAL A 29 -40.15 20.21 14.09
CA VAL A 29 -39.42 18.95 13.94
C VAL A 29 -39.23 18.68 12.46
N THR A 30 -37.98 18.56 12.06
CA THR A 30 -37.62 18.10 10.73
C THR A 30 -37.24 16.63 10.84
N VAL A 31 -37.88 15.78 10.07
CA VAL A 31 -37.49 14.36 9.90
C VAL A 31 -36.81 14.25 8.56
N GLU A 32 -35.54 13.93 8.57
CA GLU A 32 -34.78 13.73 7.35
C GLU A 32 -35.10 12.37 6.73
N ALA A 33 -35.00 12.27 5.43
CA ALA A 33 -35.11 11.00 4.74
C ALA A 33 -33.83 10.19 4.95
N LEU A 34 -33.99 8.90 5.25
CA LEU A 34 -32.85 7.99 5.20
C LEU A 34 -32.24 7.97 3.79
N PRO A 35 -30.94 7.81 3.66
CA PRO A 35 -30.30 7.75 2.34
C PRO A 35 -30.82 6.56 1.54
N GLU A 36 -31.05 6.79 0.26
CA GLU A 36 -31.33 5.70 -0.68
C GLU A 36 -30.02 5.08 -1.13
N VAL A 37 -29.71 3.89 -0.64
CA VAL A 37 -28.48 3.17 -0.93
C VAL A 37 -28.80 1.79 -1.47
N GLN A 38 -28.21 1.44 -2.60
CA GLN A 38 -28.22 0.09 -3.15
C GLN A 38 -27.12 -0.72 -2.47
N LEU A 39 -27.50 -1.88 -1.95
CA LEU A 39 -26.66 -2.78 -1.19
C LEU A 39 -26.70 -4.17 -1.77
N SER A 40 -25.65 -4.92 -1.50
CA SER A 40 -25.57 -6.36 -1.74
C SER A 40 -25.07 -7.06 -0.48
N GLY A 41 -25.43 -8.33 -0.33
CA GLY A 41 -24.98 -9.16 0.79
C GLY A 41 -25.41 -10.60 0.61
N LEU A 42 -24.90 -11.47 1.47
CA LEU A 42 -25.31 -12.86 1.53
C LEU A 42 -26.51 -13.00 2.46
N ILE A 43 -27.63 -13.39 1.94
CA ILE A 43 -28.89 -13.61 2.68
C ILE A 43 -29.14 -15.11 2.85
N TYR A 44 -29.41 -15.53 4.07
CA TYR A 44 -29.88 -16.88 4.38
C TYR A 44 -31.42 -16.88 4.50
N ASN A 45 -32.05 -17.89 3.90
CA ASN A 45 -33.49 -18.07 4.00
C ASN A 45 -33.88 -19.29 4.86
N THR A 46 -35.17 -19.46 5.11
CA THR A 46 -35.75 -20.56 5.92
C THR A 46 -35.42 -21.96 5.38
N ASP A 47 -35.05 -22.09 4.11
CA ASP A 47 -34.65 -23.37 3.54
C ASP A 47 -33.19 -23.73 3.86
N SER A 48 -32.53 -22.97 4.70
CA SER A 48 -31.08 -23.06 5.05
C SER A 48 -30.19 -22.91 3.83
N LYS A 49 -30.64 -22.16 2.83
CA LYS A 49 -29.88 -21.81 1.62
C LYS A 49 -29.46 -20.36 1.70
N ALA A 50 -28.23 -20.11 1.26
CA ALA A 50 -27.70 -18.77 1.12
C ALA A 50 -27.79 -18.31 -0.33
N TYR A 51 -28.05 -17.02 -0.54
CA TYR A 51 -28.05 -16.40 -1.86
C TYR A 51 -27.37 -15.04 -1.78
N TRP A 52 -26.55 -14.74 -2.75
CA TRP A 52 -26.14 -13.36 -3.00
C TRP A 52 -27.37 -12.57 -3.43
N ALA A 53 -27.63 -11.48 -2.76
CA ALA A 53 -28.85 -10.69 -2.93
C ALA A 53 -28.54 -9.20 -3.07
N GLU A 54 -29.38 -8.51 -3.80
CA GLU A 54 -29.40 -7.06 -3.93
C GLU A 54 -30.66 -6.50 -3.28
N PHE A 55 -30.52 -5.41 -2.55
CA PHE A 55 -31.62 -4.73 -1.84
C PHE A 55 -31.31 -3.24 -1.68
N ASN A 56 -32.34 -2.48 -1.32
CA ASN A 56 -32.24 -1.04 -1.18
C ASN A 56 -32.71 -0.60 0.21
N THR A 57 -32.10 0.44 0.77
CA THR A 57 -32.50 1.01 2.06
C THR A 57 -33.93 1.54 2.06
N ASN A 58 -34.55 1.82 0.93
CA ASN A 58 -35.95 2.26 0.87
C ASN A 58 -36.96 1.16 1.21
N ASP A 59 -36.62 -0.11 0.96
CA ASP A 59 -37.47 -1.26 1.24
C ASP A 59 -36.64 -2.55 1.30
N THR A 60 -36.17 -2.89 2.49
CA THR A 60 -35.35 -4.07 2.73
C THR A 60 -36.09 -5.39 2.48
N THR A 61 -37.43 -5.39 2.48
CA THR A 61 -38.23 -6.58 2.19
C THR A 61 -38.24 -6.96 0.72
N LYS A 62 -37.86 -6.05 -0.17
CA LYS A 62 -37.80 -6.25 -1.63
C LYS A 62 -36.40 -6.60 -2.11
N TRP A 63 -35.77 -7.58 -1.50
CA TRP A 63 -34.51 -8.07 -1.99
C TRP A 63 -34.70 -9.01 -3.20
N THR A 64 -33.72 -9.04 -4.10
CA THR A 64 -33.68 -9.89 -5.29
C THR A 64 -32.43 -10.74 -5.27
N LYS A 65 -32.56 -12.00 -5.73
CA LYS A 65 -31.40 -12.86 -5.89
C LYS A 65 -30.49 -12.30 -6.99
N ALA A 66 -29.23 -12.10 -6.65
CA ALA A 66 -28.20 -11.70 -7.60
C ALA A 66 -27.61 -12.91 -8.33
N SER A 67 -27.62 -14.10 -7.68
CA SER A 67 -27.21 -15.38 -8.27
C SER A 67 -28.40 -16.34 -8.41
N ASP A 68 -28.46 -17.09 -9.50
CA ASP A 68 -29.51 -18.09 -9.73
C ASP A 68 -29.32 -19.33 -8.83
N GLU A 69 -28.07 -19.73 -8.61
CA GLU A 69 -27.70 -20.87 -7.78
C GLU A 69 -27.50 -20.44 -6.32
N PRO A 70 -27.78 -21.30 -5.34
CA PRO A 70 -27.44 -21.07 -3.95
C PRO A 70 -25.94 -20.82 -3.78
N ALA A 71 -25.60 -19.84 -2.99
CA ALA A 71 -24.24 -19.59 -2.57
C ALA A 71 -23.74 -20.64 -1.58
N GLY A 72 -22.44 -20.70 -1.33
CA GLY A 72 -21.86 -21.40 -0.19
C GLY A 72 -22.31 -20.82 1.14
N SER A 73 -22.15 -21.58 2.21
CA SER A 73 -22.39 -21.08 3.56
C SER A 73 -21.16 -20.31 4.04
N TYR A 74 -21.23 -18.99 4.00
CA TYR A 74 -20.15 -18.12 4.45
C TYR A 74 -20.57 -17.40 5.73
N ILE A 75 -19.61 -17.14 6.62
CA ILE A 75 -19.85 -16.56 7.94
C ILE A 75 -19.70 -15.04 7.89
N ALA A 76 -18.64 -14.57 7.23
CA ALA A 76 -18.30 -13.17 7.12
C ALA A 76 -17.50 -12.91 5.84
N GLY A 77 -17.35 -11.65 5.47
CA GLY A 77 -16.56 -11.25 4.31
C GLY A 77 -16.64 -9.75 4.00
N ALA A 78 -15.78 -9.34 3.06
CA ALA A 78 -15.71 -7.97 2.59
C ALA A 78 -15.38 -7.91 1.09
N LEU A 79 -15.80 -6.84 0.43
CA LEU A 79 -15.34 -6.52 -0.92
C LEU A 79 -13.97 -5.85 -0.81
N HIS A 80 -12.95 -6.48 -1.41
CA HIS A 80 -11.57 -6.00 -1.43
C HIS A 80 -11.04 -6.01 -2.85
N GLU A 81 -10.62 -4.87 -3.35
CA GLU A 81 -10.04 -4.71 -4.71
C GLU A 81 -10.86 -5.37 -5.83
N GLY A 82 -12.19 -5.33 -5.70
CA GLY A 82 -13.12 -5.84 -6.70
C GLY A 82 -13.45 -7.34 -6.60
N GLU A 83 -13.04 -8.01 -5.55
CA GLU A 83 -13.37 -9.39 -5.22
C GLU A 83 -14.00 -9.48 -3.83
N LEU A 84 -15.02 -10.33 -3.67
CA LEU A 84 -15.60 -10.64 -2.37
C LEU A 84 -14.74 -11.71 -1.70
N LEU A 85 -14.07 -11.35 -0.62
CA LEU A 85 -13.29 -12.28 0.18
C LEU A 85 -14.14 -12.73 1.37
N VAL A 86 -14.41 -14.03 1.44
CA VAL A 86 -15.32 -14.65 2.42
C VAL A 86 -14.70 -15.92 3.01
N HIS A 87 -15.24 -16.38 4.14
CA HIS A 87 -14.85 -17.67 4.71
C HIS A 87 -16.05 -18.46 5.23
N ASN A 88 -15.87 -19.78 5.32
CA ASN A 88 -16.87 -20.73 5.85
C ASN A 88 -16.49 -21.34 7.21
N GLY A 89 -15.54 -20.72 7.92
CA GLY A 89 -15.01 -21.23 9.18
C GLY A 89 -13.79 -22.15 9.04
N SER A 90 -13.45 -22.59 7.84
CA SER A 90 -12.30 -23.48 7.60
C SER A 90 -11.47 -23.07 6.38
N THR A 91 -12.07 -22.41 5.42
CA THR A 91 -11.45 -22.07 4.14
C THR A 91 -11.84 -20.65 3.75
N MET A 92 -10.89 -19.91 3.19
CA MET A 92 -11.12 -18.61 2.58
C MET A 92 -11.34 -18.74 1.08
N PHE A 93 -12.27 -17.97 0.57
CA PHE A 93 -12.66 -17.93 -0.83
C PHE A 93 -12.67 -16.50 -1.35
N GLY A 94 -12.31 -16.35 -2.62
CA GLY A 94 -12.58 -15.17 -3.41
C GLY A 94 -13.80 -15.43 -4.31
N ILE A 95 -14.69 -14.46 -4.39
CA ILE A 95 -15.90 -14.53 -5.22
C ILE A 95 -15.97 -13.29 -6.10
N ASP A 96 -16.07 -13.51 -7.39
CA ASP A 96 -16.30 -12.44 -8.32
C ASP A 96 -17.71 -11.86 -8.13
N PRO A 97 -17.88 -10.57 -7.79
CA PRO A 97 -19.19 -10.01 -7.46
C PRO A 97 -20.14 -9.85 -8.65
N ASP A 98 -19.64 -9.97 -9.88
CA ASP A 98 -20.41 -9.90 -11.10
C ASP A 98 -20.91 -11.27 -11.57
N SER A 99 -20.05 -12.30 -11.52
CA SER A 99 -20.34 -13.65 -12.02
C SER A 99 -20.61 -14.67 -10.93
N PHE A 100 -20.26 -14.38 -9.68
CA PHE A 100 -20.29 -15.28 -8.53
C PHE A 100 -19.41 -16.54 -8.70
N GLU A 101 -18.43 -16.49 -9.59
CA GLU A 101 -17.42 -17.53 -9.73
C GLU A 101 -16.55 -17.57 -8.46
N VAL A 102 -16.30 -18.78 -7.94
CA VAL A 102 -15.65 -19.00 -6.65
C VAL A 102 -14.23 -19.51 -6.85
N THR A 103 -13.27 -18.86 -6.21
CA THR A 103 -11.88 -19.29 -6.13
C THR A 103 -11.54 -19.64 -4.68
N SER A 104 -10.89 -20.79 -4.43
CA SER A 104 -10.43 -21.16 -3.10
C SER A 104 -8.99 -20.71 -2.89
N TYR A 105 -8.74 -19.94 -1.82
CA TYR A 105 -7.40 -19.45 -1.47
C TYR A 105 -6.68 -20.31 -0.42
N GLY A 106 -7.41 -21.18 0.29
CA GLY A 106 -6.80 -22.11 1.23
C GLY A 106 -7.45 -22.15 2.59
N GLY A 107 -6.95 -23.04 3.44
CA GLY A 107 -7.46 -23.23 4.78
C GLY A 107 -7.07 -22.11 5.73
N ILE A 108 -8.03 -21.66 6.55
CA ILE A 108 -7.80 -20.79 7.69
C ILE A 108 -7.70 -21.65 8.97
N SER A 109 -6.91 -21.20 9.95
CA SER A 109 -6.84 -21.89 11.24
C SER A 109 -8.15 -21.77 11.99
N SER A 110 -8.65 -22.88 12.54
CA SER A 110 -9.88 -22.86 13.35
C SER A 110 -9.79 -22.00 14.62
N SER A 111 -8.58 -21.65 15.04
CA SER A 111 -8.34 -20.73 16.16
C SER A 111 -8.54 -19.25 15.77
N TRP A 112 -8.72 -18.96 14.48
CA TRP A 112 -8.71 -17.64 13.90
C TRP A 112 -9.90 -17.39 12.97
N ILE A 113 -11.06 -17.85 13.37
CA ILE A 113 -12.30 -17.53 12.67
C ILE A 113 -12.65 -16.07 12.98
N TRP A 114 -12.95 -15.31 11.95
CA TRP A 114 -13.32 -13.91 12.09
C TRP A 114 -14.83 -13.71 11.93
N SER A 115 -15.37 -12.79 12.73
CA SER A 115 -16.81 -12.48 12.76
C SER A 115 -17.21 -11.46 11.72
N ASP A 116 -16.31 -10.52 11.39
CA ASP A 116 -16.49 -9.53 10.35
C ASP A 116 -15.13 -9.05 9.81
N ALA A 117 -15.14 -8.45 8.63
CA ALA A 117 -13.93 -7.95 7.98
C ALA A 117 -14.21 -6.72 7.11
N ALA A 118 -13.15 -5.96 6.86
CA ALA A 118 -13.17 -4.84 5.94
C ALA A 118 -11.97 -4.86 5.00
N ALA A 119 -12.10 -4.17 3.87
CA ALA A 119 -10.99 -3.96 2.95
C ALA A 119 -9.84 -3.21 3.63
N CYS A 120 -8.63 -3.57 3.29
CA CYS A 120 -7.41 -2.85 3.63
C CYS A 120 -6.62 -2.61 2.34
N PRO A 121 -7.07 -1.65 1.48
CA PRO A 121 -6.50 -1.44 0.16
C PRO A 121 -5.04 -1.01 0.20
N THR A 122 -4.36 -1.23 -0.92
CA THR A 122 -2.99 -0.78 -1.11
C THR A 122 -2.91 0.74 -1.14
N VAL A 123 -2.01 1.31 -0.33
CA VAL A 123 -1.68 2.74 -0.26
C VAL A 123 -0.16 2.86 -0.30
N ASP A 124 0.39 3.58 -1.28
CA ASP A 124 1.82 3.78 -1.47
C ASP A 124 2.64 2.47 -1.45
N GLY A 125 2.09 1.39 -2.04
CA GLY A 125 2.70 0.07 -2.07
C GLY A 125 2.59 -0.74 -0.77
N CYS A 126 1.97 -0.18 0.27
CA CYS A 126 1.74 -0.83 1.56
C CYS A 126 0.31 -1.37 1.66
N PHE A 127 0.06 -2.30 2.56
CA PHE A 127 -1.23 -2.95 2.80
C PHE A 127 -1.63 -3.98 1.72
N GLY A 128 -2.74 -3.83 0.99
CA GLY A 128 -3.24 -4.85 0.06
C GLY A 128 -3.72 -6.12 0.78
N ARG A 129 -4.47 -5.97 1.89
CA ARG A 129 -4.89 -7.04 2.78
C ARG A 129 -6.37 -6.91 3.17
N LEU A 130 -6.90 -7.86 3.91
CA LEU A 130 -8.09 -7.67 4.72
C LEU A 130 -7.70 -7.32 6.15
N ILE A 131 -8.50 -6.49 6.78
CA ILE A 131 -8.53 -6.36 8.23
C ILE A 131 -9.76 -7.09 8.76
N ALA A 132 -9.59 -7.97 9.73
CA ALA A 132 -10.64 -8.82 10.24
C ALA A 132 -10.71 -8.78 11.77
N LEU A 133 -11.91 -8.86 12.31
CA LEU A 133 -12.17 -9.00 13.73
C LEU A 133 -12.24 -10.49 14.10
N CYS A 134 -11.45 -10.90 15.08
CA CYS A 134 -11.55 -12.28 15.59
C CYS A 134 -12.94 -12.55 16.17
N MET A 135 -13.37 -13.80 16.09
CA MET A 135 -14.68 -14.25 16.54
C MET A 135 -15.00 -13.96 18.02
N ASN A 136 -13.99 -13.79 18.85
CA ASN A 136 -14.16 -13.43 20.26
C ASN A 136 -14.15 -11.89 20.51
N GLY A 137 -14.14 -11.08 19.45
CA GLY A 137 -14.13 -9.63 19.52
C GLY A 137 -12.94 -9.00 20.24
N THR A 138 -11.87 -9.76 20.46
CA THR A 138 -10.73 -9.34 21.30
C THR A 138 -9.44 -9.12 20.53
N CYS A 139 -9.42 -9.42 19.25
CA CYS A 139 -8.25 -9.19 18.40
C CYS A 139 -8.65 -8.71 16.99
N ILE A 140 -7.71 -8.07 16.35
CA ILE A 140 -7.79 -7.65 14.94
C ILE A 140 -6.62 -8.29 14.22
N GLU A 141 -6.84 -8.73 13.00
CA GLU A 141 -5.83 -9.38 12.19
C GLU A 141 -5.79 -8.85 10.77
N LEU A 142 -4.61 -8.88 10.18
CA LEU A 142 -4.42 -8.64 8.77
C LEU A 142 -4.30 -9.96 8.04
N ILE A 143 -5.12 -10.17 7.02
CA ILE A 143 -5.15 -11.39 6.22
C ILE A 143 -4.61 -11.09 4.83
N ASP A 144 -3.61 -11.85 4.40
CA ASP A 144 -3.15 -11.84 3.02
C ASP A 144 -4.17 -12.58 2.14
N PRO A 145 -4.86 -11.89 1.23
CA PRO A 145 -5.92 -12.50 0.43
C PRO A 145 -5.41 -13.62 -0.49
N ALA A 146 -4.20 -13.52 -1.01
CA ALA A 146 -3.65 -14.50 -1.94
C ALA A 146 -3.29 -15.84 -1.29
N THR A 147 -3.01 -15.85 0.00
CA THR A 147 -2.50 -17.04 0.72
C THR A 147 -3.36 -17.47 1.89
N ALA A 148 -4.39 -16.72 2.25
CA ALA A 148 -5.20 -16.86 3.46
C ALA A 148 -4.36 -16.87 4.76
N LYS A 149 -3.13 -16.32 4.71
CA LYS A 149 -2.24 -16.26 5.87
C LYS A 149 -2.52 -15.03 6.70
N LEU A 150 -2.50 -15.23 7.99
CA LEU A 150 -2.60 -14.19 8.99
C LEU A 150 -1.26 -13.50 9.15
N SER A 151 -1.28 -12.17 9.19
CA SER A 151 -0.23 -11.38 9.79
C SER A 151 -0.73 -11.02 11.17
N PRO A 152 -0.18 -11.60 12.23
CA PRO A 152 -0.63 -11.32 13.58
C PRO A 152 -0.39 -9.84 13.86
N PHE A 153 -1.47 -9.16 14.06
CA PHE A 153 -1.49 -7.81 14.60
C PHE A 153 -2.00 -7.97 16.03
N ASP A 154 -1.07 -8.09 16.96
CA ASP A 154 -1.39 -8.36 18.35
C ASP A 154 -1.90 -7.08 19.03
N LEU A 155 -3.17 -6.77 18.81
CA LEU A 155 -3.91 -5.90 19.72
C LEU A 155 -4.19 -6.71 20.96
N THR A 156 -3.32 -6.59 21.95
CA THR A 156 -3.55 -7.25 23.21
C THR A 156 -4.83 -6.70 23.85
N LYS A 157 -5.62 -7.59 24.43
CA LYS A 157 -6.85 -7.30 25.18
C LYS A 157 -6.72 -6.22 26.29
N ALA A 158 -5.49 -5.80 26.59
CA ALA A 158 -5.21 -4.71 27.52
C ALA A 158 -5.65 -3.34 27.03
N ASP A 159 -5.96 -3.21 25.73
CA ASP A 159 -6.21 -1.93 25.10
C ASP A 159 -7.69 -1.64 24.85
N PHE A 160 -8.58 -2.66 24.90
CA PHE A 160 -10.02 -2.52 24.74
C PHE A 160 -10.78 -3.10 25.93
N GLU A 161 -11.70 -2.31 26.50
CA GLU A 161 -12.65 -2.82 27.49
C GLU A 161 -13.86 -3.50 26.81
N ASP A 162 -14.17 -3.08 25.57
CA ASP A 162 -15.35 -3.49 24.82
C ASP A 162 -15.04 -4.66 23.87
N THR A 163 -16.03 -5.53 23.65
CA THR A 163 -15.98 -6.59 22.64
C THR A 163 -16.35 -5.99 21.28
N LEU A 164 -15.44 -6.10 20.30
CA LEU A 164 -15.64 -5.55 18.96
C LEU A 164 -16.55 -6.48 18.14
N ALA A 165 -17.54 -5.93 17.48
CA ALA A 165 -18.56 -6.69 16.77
C ALA A 165 -18.43 -6.61 15.25
N THR A 166 -18.21 -5.41 14.70
CA THR A 166 -18.22 -5.19 13.25
C THR A 166 -17.30 -4.04 12.85
N ILE A 167 -16.83 -4.05 11.59
CA ILE A 167 -15.85 -3.10 11.07
C ILE A 167 -16.21 -2.66 9.65
N ALA A 168 -16.07 -1.36 9.38
CA ALA A 168 -16.29 -0.78 8.06
C ALA A 168 -15.09 0.08 7.62
N TYR A 169 -14.63 -0.13 6.40
CA TYR A 169 -13.61 0.70 5.77
C TYR A 169 -14.18 2.07 5.39
N ILE A 170 -13.48 3.15 5.76
CA ILE A 170 -13.89 4.54 5.48
C ILE A 170 -13.17 5.10 4.26
N GLY A 171 -11.88 4.81 4.12
CA GLY A 171 -11.03 5.39 3.08
C GLY A 171 -9.56 5.25 3.44
N SER A 172 -8.71 5.67 2.51
CA SER A 172 -7.25 5.71 2.66
C SER A 172 -6.74 7.15 2.65
N GLY A 173 -5.55 7.36 3.18
CA GLY A 173 -4.93 8.68 3.21
C GLY A 173 -3.63 8.69 3.99
N VAL A 174 -3.33 9.83 4.60
CA VAL A 174 -2.12 10.05 5.38
C VAL A 174 -2.50 10.21 6.86
N TYR A 175 -1.78 9.51 7.72
CA TYR A 175 -1.80 9.69 9.17
C TYR A 175 -0.52 10.41 9.62
N LEU A 176 -0.68 11.41 10.47
CA LEU A 176 0.45 12.15 11.03
C LEU A 176 0.87 11.50 12.35
N ASP A 177 1.89 10.65 12.29
CA ASP A 177 2.44 9.98 13.45
C ASP A 177 3.42 10.88 14.20
N ARG A 178 3.28 10.98 15.51
CA ARG A 178 4.19 11.74 16.39
C ARG A 178 5.18 10.81 17.04
N GLN A 179 6.41 10.91 16.63
CA GLN A 179 7.50 10.10 17.15
C GLN A 179 8.42 10.94 18.04
N ILE A 180 8.99 10.31 19.05
CA ILE A 180 10.05 10.91 19.87
C ILE A 180 11.36 10.33 19.37
N THR A 181 12.24 11.19 18.87
CA THR A 181 13.57 10.80 18.41
C THR A 181 14.47 10.42 19.59
N ASP A 182 15.59 9.77 19.32
CA ASP A 182 16.61 9.44 20.32
C ASP A 182 17.17 10.69 21.04
N THR A 183 16.99 11.86 20.45
CA THR A 183 17.36 13.17 21.01
C THR A 183 16.23 13.85 21.78
N TRP A 184 15.12 13.13 22.06
CA TRP A 184 13.92 13.62 22.75
C TRP A 184 13.17 14.74 22.02
N GLN A 185 13.33 14.85 20.71
CA GLN A 185 12.53 15.74 19.89
C GLN A 185 11.26 15.04 19.41
N VAL A 186 10.16 15.80 19.33
CA VAL A 186 8.92 15.30 18.76
C VAL A 186 8.92 15.65 17.27
N VAL A 187 8.95 14.62 16.43
CA VAL A 187 8.82 14.77 14.97
C VAL A 187 7.47 14.22 14.53
N THR A 188 6.91 14.83 13.50
CA THR A 188 5.68 14.35 12.85
C THR A 188 6.07 13.67 11.55
N VAL A 189 5.66 12.42 11.38
CA VAL A 189 5.92 11.62 10.18
C VAL A 189 4.61 11.39 9.45
N GLU A 190 4.60 11.67 8.15
CA GLU A 190 3.48 11.32 7.29
C GLU A 190 3.53 9.84 6.96
N CYS A 191 2.48 9.11 7.33
CA CYS A 191 2.38 7.66 7.18
C CYS A 191 1.21 7.30 6.28
N PRO A 192 1.38 6.42 5.28
CA PRO A 192 0.25 5.85 4.56
C PRO A 192 -0.67 5.12 5.54
N ALA A 193 -1.98 5.32 5.39
CA ALA A 193 -2.96 4.82 6.34
C ALA A 193 -4.28 4.43 5.70
N ASN A 194 -4.95 3.47 6.33
CA ASN A 194 -6.34 3.10 6.11
C ASN A 194 -7.18 3.42 7.36
N PHE A 195 -8.37 3.94 7.15
CA PHE A 195 -9.27 4.38 8.21
C PHE A 195 -10.52 3.51 8.25
N TYR A 196 -11.02 3.27 9.49
CA TYR A 196 -12.16 2.40 9.73
C TYR A 196 -13.08 2.98 10.80
N TYR A 197 -14.37 2.61 10.72
CA TYR A 197 -15.27 2.61 11.86
C TYR A 197 -15.38 1.19 12.40
N VAL A 198 -15.35 1.05 13.71
CA VAL A 198 -15.51 -0.22 14.42
C VAL A 198 -16.57 -0.03 15.49
N MET A 199 -17.54 -0.94 15.52
CA MET A 199 -18.60 -0.91 16.51
C MET A 199 -18.47 -2.09 17.45
N ALA A 200 -18.61 -1.83 18.73
CA ALA A 200 -18.63 -2.84 19.78
C ALA A 200 -20.05 -3.35 20.04
N GLU A 201 -20.18 -4.49 20.71
CA GLU A 201 -21.47 -5.11 21.06
C GLU A 201 -22.36 -4.19 21.88
N ASN A 202 -21.80 -3.38 22.76
CA ASN A 202 -22.52 -2.41 23.59
C ASN A 202 -22.91 -1.12 22.86
N GLY A 203 -22.69 -1.03 21.54
CA GLY A 203 -23.00 0.11 20.71
C GLY A 203 -21.96 1.23 20.73
N ALA A 204 -20.82 1.05 21.38
CA ALA A 204 -19.73 1.99 21.32
C ALA A 204 -19.15 2.02 19.90
N LEU A 205 -19.01 3.22 19.33
CA LEU A 205 -18.44 3.44 18.00
C LEU A 205 -17.04 4.04 18.11
N TYR A 206 -16.09 3.40 17.46
CA TYR A 206 -14.70 3.80 17.40
C TYR A 206 -14.30 4.20 15.98
N LYS A 207 -13.36 5.12 15.88
CA LYS A 207 -12.60 5.37 14.66
C LYS A 207 -11.22 4.78 14.81
N PHE A 208 -10.85 3.87 13.91
CA PHE A 208 -9.55 3.21 13.87
C PHE A 208 -8.72 3.76 12.71
N THR A 209 -7.41 3.84 12.93
CA THR A 209 -6.42 4.19 11.91
C THR A 209 -5.31 3.14 11.92
N LEU A 210 -5.20 2.39 10.83
CA LEU A 210 -4.11 1.45 10.58
C LEU A 210 -3.09 2.15 9.70
N TYR A 211 -1.84 2.25 10.13
CA TYR A 211 -0.78 2.95 9.41
C TYR A 211 0.56 2.21 9.49
N THR A 212 1.50 2.62 8.66
CA THR A 212 2.88 2.15 8.69
C THR A 212 3.84 3.32 8.56
N ASN A 213 4.95 3.27 9.27
CA ASN A 213 6.03 4.26 9.21
C ASN A 213 7.35 3.68 8.73
N ASP A 214 7.34 2.45 8.20
CA ASP A 214 8.49 1.68 7.76
C ASP A 214 8.23 0.93 6.44
N GLU A 215 7.51 1.57 5.53
CA GLU A 215 7.20 1.07 4.17
C GLU A 215 6.50 -0.30 4.18
N GLY A 216 5.71 -0.57 5.22
CA GLY A 216 4.94 -1.80 5.34
C GLY A 216 5.69 -2.99 5.97
N ALA A 217 6.89 -2.78 6.51
CA ALA A 217 7.60 -3.82 7.27
C ALA A 217 6.89 -4.12 8.59
N SER A 218 6.25 -3.11 9.18
CA SER A 218 5.34 -3.27 10.31
C SER A 218 4.13 -2.33 10.19
N TYR A 219 3.07 -2.65 10.93
CA TYR A 219 1.85 -1.84 10.97
C TYR A 219 1.54 -1.44 12.40
N SER A 220 0.98 -0.25 12.55
CA SER A 220 0.52 0.29 13.82
C SER A 220 -0.97 0.63 13.75
N LEU A 221 -1.68 0.47 14.85
CA LEU A 221 -3.08 0.82 14.97
C LEU A 221 -3.28 1.83 16.09
N THR A 222 -4.07 2.85 15.80
CA THR A 222 -4.55 3.80 16.81
C THR A 222 -6.06 3.93 16.69
N TRP A 223 -6.72 4.33 17.78
CA TRP A 223 -8.17 4.45 17.81
C TRP A 223 -8.65 5.59 18.69
N THR A 224 -9.86 6.00 18.44
CA THR A 224 -10.57 7.03 19.23
C THR A 224 -12.01 6.57 19.41
N LEU A 225 -12.49 6.54 20.65
CA LEU A 225 -13.91 6.38 20.95
C LEU A 225 -14.65 7.65 20.52
N LEU A 226 -15.63 7.52 19.64
CA LEU A 226 -16.49 8.61 19.20
C LEU A 226 -17.66 8.81 20.18
N GLY A 227 -18.21 7.72 20.69
CA GLY A 227 -19.30 7.67 21.65
C GLY A 227 -20.12 6.40 21.50
N ASN A 228 -21.37 6.43 22.00
CA ASN A 228 -22.26 5.28 21.95
C ASN A 228 -23.50 5.60 21.10
N THR A 229 -23.84 4.72 20.16
CA THR A 229 -24.97 4.86 19.24
C THR A 229 -26.32 4.50 19.90
N GLY A 230 -26.29 3.87 21.08
CA GLY A 230 -27.47 3.33 21.72
C GLY A 230 -28.00 2.04 21.11
N LEU A 231 -27.33 1.49 20.09
CA LEU A 231 -27.68 0.22 19.47
C LEU A 231 -26.87 -0.91 20.13
N GLU A 232 -27.53 -1.78 20.85
CA GLU A 232 -26.87 -2.96 21.43
C GLU A 232 -26.89 -4.11 20.43
N LEU A 233 -25.69 -4.64 20.11
CA LEU A 233 -25.49 -5.82 19.30
C LEU A 233 -25.23 -6.98 20.26
N THR A 234 -26.22 -7.84 20.48
CA THR A 234 -26.07 -8.95 21.42
C THR A 234 -25.05 -9.96 20.92
N ASP A 235 -23.99 -10.15 21.66
CA ASP A 235 -22.94 -11.19 21.57
C ASP A 235 -22.68 -11.74 20.14
N VAL A 236 -22.38 -10.83 19.20
CA VAL A 236 -22.04 -11.22 17.82
C VAL A 236 -20.72 -11.98 17.72
N SER A 237 -19.92 -12.00 18.79
CA SER A 237 -18.73 -12.83 18.89
C SER A 237 -19.09 -14.33 18.95
N ALA A 238 -20.32 -14.67 19.31
CA ALA A 238 -20.84 -16.03 19.36
C ALA A 238 -21.46 -16.45 18.00
N VAL A 239 -20.75 -16.27 16.90
CA VAL A 239 -21.22 -16.65 15.56
C VAL A 239 -21.69 -18.10 15.47
N THR A 240 -21.13 -19.01 16.28
CA THR A 240 -21.59 -20.40 16.41
C THR A 240 -22.97 -20.53 17.05
N GLU A 241 -23.46 -19.48 17.70
CA GLU A 241 -24.77 -19.40 18.33
C GLU A 241 -25.82 -18.68 17.47
N GLY A 242 -25.46 -18.31 16.22
CA GLY A 242 -26.39 -17.74 15.26
C GLY A 242 -26.58 -16.22 15.37
N GLN A 243 -25.58 -15.52 15.87
CA GLN A 243 -25.58 -14.05 15.94
C GLN A 243 -24.61 -13.48 14.93
N TYR A 244 -25.05 -12.48 14.15
CA TYR A 244 -24.28 -11.94 13.05
C TYR A 244 -24.47 -10.43 12.91
N ALA A 245 -23.38 -9.75 12.62
CA ALA A 245 -23.39 -8.34 12.20
C ALA A 245 -22.43 -8.14 11.01
N SER A 246 -22.79 -7.23 10.12
CA SER A 246 -21.91 -6.80 9.04
C SER A 246 -22.17 -5.34 8.71
N MET A 247 -21.11 -4.55 8.62
CA MET A 247 -21.20 -3.10 8.49
C MET A 247 -20.35 -2.59 7.32
N ILE A 248 -20.90 -1.61 6.61
CA ILE A 248 -20.17 -0.86 5.59
C ILE A 248 -20.35 0.64 5.78
N TYR A 249 -19.46 1.42 5.20
CA TYR A 249 -19.57 2.88 5.13
C TYR A 249 -19.91 3.32 3.72
N ASP A 250 -21.05 4.01 3.56
CA ASP A 250 -21.43 4.59 2.27
C ASP A 250 -20.75 5.94 2.07
N GLN A 251 -19.84 5.99 1.11
CA GLN A 251 -19.06 7.19 0.79
C GLN A 251 -19.92 8.38 0.34
N LYS A 252 -21.08 8.11 -0.23
CA LYS A 252 -21.96 9.15 -0.77
C LYS A 252 -22.80 9.82 0.31
N SER A 253 -23.46 9.03 1.14
CA SER A 253 -24.29 9.54 2.25
C SER A 253 -23.47 9.87 3.50
N LYS A 254 -22.23 9.39 3.60
CA LYS A 254 -21.35 9.50 4.78
C LYS A 254 -21.91 8.79 6.02
N GLN A 255 -22.70 7.74 5.81
CA GLN A 255 -23.34 6.99 6.89
C GLN A 255 -22.87 5.53 6.90
N LEU A 256 -22.99 4.90 8.07
CA LEU A 256 -22.77 3.48 8.24
C LEU A 256 -24.07 2.73 8.00
N LEU A 257 -23.99 1.61 7.34
CA LEU A 257 -25.07 0.68 7.05
C LEU A 257 -24.73 -0.64 7.72
N LEU A 258 -25.55 -1.06 8.67
CA LEU A 258 -25.31 -2.22 9.51
C LEU A 258 -26.48 -3.21 9.37
N SER A 259 -26.20 -4.45 8.96
CA SER A 259 -27.11 -5.55 9.18
C SER A 259 -26.82 -6.22 10.51
N HIS A 260 -27.86 -6.54 11.25
CA HIS A 260 -27.76 -7.26 12.51
C HIS A 260 -28.85 -8.33 12.62
N TYR A 261 -28.46 -9.49 13.11
CA TYR A 261 -29.33 -10.64 13.36
C TYR A 261 -29.01 -11.28 14.70
N THR A 262 -30.04 -11.53 15.47
CA THR A 262 -30.00 -12.34 16.70
C THR A 262 -30.84 -13.60 16.49
N ASP A 263 -30.36 -14.75 16.97
CA ASP A 263 -31.04 -16.04 16.79
C ASP A 263 -32.51 -16.00 17.26
N GLY A 264 -33.41 -16.52 16.42
CA GLY A 264 -34.84 -16.50 16.65
C GLY A 264 -35.57 -15.19 16.23
N GLU A 265 -34.82 -14.20 15.73
CA GLU A 265 -35.35 -12.94 15.24
C GLU A 265 -35.22 -12.84 13.71
N THR A 266 -35.67 -11.74 13.14
CA THR A 266 -35.48 -11.40 11.73
C THR A 266 -34.30 -10.44 11.61
N ALA A 267 -33.44 -10.63 10.61
CA ALA A 267 -32.38 -9.67 10.33
C ALA A 267 -32.95 -8.27 10.03
N SER A 268 -32.37 -7.26 10.62
CA SER A 268 -32.70 -5.85 10.41
C SER A 268 -31.51 -5.08 9.85
N LEU A 269 -31.82 -4.03 9.08
CA LEU A 269 -30.85 -3.06 8.58
C LEU A 269 -30.98 -1.76 9.35
N TYR A 270 -29.84 -1.21 9.75
CA TYR A 270 -29.71 0.07 10.43
C TYR A 270 -28.87 1.04 9.61
N VAL A 271 -29.22 2.32 9.71
CA VAL A 271 -28.40 3.45 9.26
C VAL A 271 -27.88 4.18 10.49
N ILE A 272 -26.59 4.44 10.54
CA ILE A 272 -25.93 5.10 11.66
C ILE A 272 -25.17 6.32 11.12
N ASP A 273 -25.46 7.49 11.69
CA ASP A 273 -24.68 8.69 11.44
C ASP A 273 -23.47 8.71 12.39
N PRO A 274 -22.23 8.64 11.89
CA PRO A 274 -21.05 8.59 12.75
C PRO A 274 -20.70 9.94 13.39
N ASP A 275 -21.25 11.06 12.91
CA ASP A 275 -20.95 12.40 13.40
C ASP A 275 -21.78 12.74 14.64
N ASP A 276 -23.07 12.38 14.66
CA ASP A 276 -23.96 12.62 15.79
C ASP A 276 -24.37 11.34 16.54
N LEU A 277 -23.86 10.18 16.10
CA LEU A 277 -24.08 8.86 16.71
C LEU A 277 -25.54 8.41 16.72
N LEU A 278 -26.35 8.94 15.82
CA LEU A 278 -27.74 8.54 15.69
C LEU A 278 -27.86 7.25 14.88
N ALA A 279 -28.47 6.24 15.48
CA ALA A 279 -28.83 4.99 14.82
C ALA A 279 -30.33 4.93 14.56
N ALA A 280 -30.71 4.55 13.34
CA ALA A 280 -32.09 4.38 12.95
C ALA A 280 -32.30 3.03 12.28
N GLU A 281 -33.29 2.25 12.73
CA GLU A 281 -33.69 1.05 12.01
C GLU A 281 -34.37 1.44 10.69
N VAL A 282 -33.83 0.95 9.58
CA VAL A 282 -34.45 1.08 8.25
C VAL A 282 -35.63 0.14 8.12
N GLY A 283 -35.46 -1.09 8.59
CA GLY A 283 -36.46 -2.14 8.60
C GLY A 283 -35.86 -3.54 8.59
N SER A 284 -36.74 -4.53 8.78
CA SER A 284 -36.32 -5.93 8.69
C SER A 284 -36.30 -6.43 7.24
N PHE A 285 -35.56 -7.49 6.98
CA PHE A 285 -35.51 -8.15 5.68
C PHE A 285 -36.73 -9.07 5.39
N GLY A 286 -37.67 -9.12 6.32
CA GLY A 286 -38.89 -9.91 6.20
C GLY A 286 -38.81 -11.25 6.91
N GLU A 287 -39.99 -11.85 7.15
CA GLU A 287 -40.12 -13.14 7.82
C GLU A 287 -39.36 -14.23 7.06
N GLY A 288 -38.56 -15.01 7.78
CA GLY A 288 -37.80 -16.11 7.23
C GLY A 288 -36.46 -15.73 6.58
N VAL A 289 -36.02 -14.50 6.69
CA VAL A 289 -34.64 -14.08 6.38
C VAL A 289 -33.83 -14.10 7.67
N TRP A 290 -32.80 -14.91 7.66
CA TRP A 290 -31.81 -15.04 8.72
C TRP A 290 -30.65 -14.09 8.48
N PRO A 291 -29.42 -14.34 8.98
CA PRO A 291 -28.41 -13.32 8.88
C PRO A 291 -28.20 -12.83 7.45
N VAL A 292 -27.93 -11.54 7.36
CA VAL A 292 -27.37 -10.90 6.17
C VAL A 292 -25.94 -10.57 6.52
N VAL A 293 -25.00 -11.22 5.87
CA VAL A 293 -23.56 -11.07 6.14
C VAL A 293 -22.82 -10.60 4.90
N ALA A 294 -21.57 -10.21 5.08
CA ALA A 294 -20.71 -9.74 4.00
C ALA A 294 -21.40 -8.64 3.17
N LEU A 295 -21.88 -7.60 3.86
CA LEU A 295 -22.45 -6.42 3.19
C LEU A 295 -21.42 -5.76 2.28
N TYR A 296 -21.83 -5.37 1.09
CA TYR A 296 -20.97 -4.64 0.16
C TYR A 296 -21.77 -3.75 -0.77
N GLN A 297 -21.08 -2.80 -1.40
CA GLN A 297 -21.60 -2.00 -2.49
C GLN A 297 -20.83 -2.33 -3.75
N HIS A 298 -21.55 -2.76 -4.79
CA HIS A 298 -20.98 -3.04 -6.08
C HIS A 298 -22.04 -2.82 -7.17
N GLU A 299 -21.67 -2.07 -8.19
CA GLU A 299 -22.49 -1.94 -9.40
C GLU A 299 -22.21 -3.12 -10.30
N ARG A 300 -23.09 -4.10 -10.24
CA ARG A 300 -22.92 -5.36 -10.96
C ARG A 300 -23.11 -5.18 -12.46
N ALA A 301 -22.23 -5.78 -13.24
CA ALA A 301 -22.37 -5.82 -14.68
C ALA A 301 -23.66 -6.57 -15.08
N THR A 302 -24.45 -5.97 -15.95
CA THR A 302 -25.70 -6.57 -16.47
C THR A 302 -25.54 -7.16 -17.86
N ASP A 303 -24.41 -6.97 -18.51
CA ASP A 303 -24.05 -7.47 -19.83
C ASP A 303 -22.56 -7.78 -19.90
N LEU A 304 -22.11 -8.39 -20.99
CA LEU A 304 -20.71 -8.67 -21.25
C LEU A 304 -19.85 -7.41 -21.01
N THR A 305 -18.90 -7.52 -20.14
CA THR A 305 -17.95 -6.46 -19.81
C THR A 305 -16.53 -6.98 -19.87
N LEU A 306 -15.59 -6.14 -20.30
CA LEU A 306 -14.16 -6.41 -20.28
C LEU A 306 -13.49 -5.41 -19.32
N LYS A 307 -12.75 -5.92 -18.34
CA LYS A 307 -11.92 -5.10 -17.44
C LYS A 307 -10.46 -5.46 -17.67
N LEU A 308 -9.59 -4.46 -17.69
CA LEU A 308 -8.13 -4.62 -17.76
C LEU A 308 -7.50 -4.22 -16.45
N SER A 309 -6.40 -4.88 -16.08
CA SER A 309 -5.64 -4.55 -14.85
C SER A 309 -4.94 -3.18 -14.94
N ALA A 310 -4.74 -2.64 -16.16
CA ALA A 310 -4.20 -1.31 -16.39
C ALA A 310 -4.78 -0.67 -17.65
N SER A 311 -4.99 0.64 -17.64
CA SER A 311 -5.39 1.45 -18.81
C SER A 311 -4.21 2.17 -19.47
N GLU A 312 -3.06 2.18 -18.82
CA GLU A 312 -1.82 2.76 -19.34
C GLU A 312 -0.60 1.97 -18.88
N ALA A 313 0.48 2.02 -19.67
CA ALA A 313 1.76 1.42 -19.33
C ALA A 313 2.91 2.30 -19.86
N SER A 314 3.98 2.41 -19.07
CA SER A 314 5.21 3.12 -19.45
C SER A 314 6.39 2.19 -19.22
N ILE A 315 7.05 1.77 -20.31
CA ILE A 315 8.15 0.80 -20.31
C ILE A 315 9.30 1.30 -21.16
N TYR A 316 10.48 0.76 -20.97
CA TYR A 316 11.61 1.00 -21.86
C TYR A 316 11.60 0.04 -23.07
N ALA A 317 12.30 0.43 -24.14
CA ALA A 317 12.49 -0.48 -25.27
C ALA A 317 13.27 -1.74 -24.81
N GLY A 318 12.72 -2.92 -25.09
CA GLY A 318 13.24 -4.22 -24.62
C GLY A 318 12.54 -4.77 -23.39
N ASP A 319 11.88 -3.95 -22.60
CA ASP A 319 11.12 -4.38 -21.41
C ASP A 319 9.74 -4.90 -21.77
N SER A 320 9.13 -5.61 -20.83
CA SER A 320 7.76 -6.13 -20.94
C SER A 320 6.96 -5.87 -19.67
N VAL A 321 5.66 -5.67 -19.84
CA VAL A 321 4.68 -5.58 -18.75
C VAL A 321 3.49 -6.47 -19.10
N THR A 322 2.90 -7.12 -18.09
CA THR A 322 1.68 -7.91 -18.27
C THR A 322 0.46 -7.09 -17.91
N VAL A 323 -0.54 -7.11 -18.75
CA VAL A 323 -1.88 -6.57 -18.49
C VAL A 323 -2.87 -7.71 -18.57
N ASP A 324 -3.54 -7.98 -17.45
CA ASP A 324 -4.56 -9.00 -17.34
C ASP A 324 -5.89 -8.50 -17.86
N ALA A 325 -6.63 -9.38 -18.52
CA ALA A 325 -7.97 -9.12 -19.04
C ALA A 325 -9.00 -10.02 -18.35
N LYS A 326 -10.01 -9.41 -17.72
CA LYS A 326 -11.11 -10.10 -17.05
C LYS A 326 -12.39 -9.91 -17.86
N VAL A 327 -12.93 -11.00 -18.43
CA VAL A 327 -14.22 -11.03 -19.13
C VAL A 327 -15.32 -11.41 -18.15
N ILE A 328 -16.31 -10.54 -17.98
CA ILE A 328 -17.43 -10.69 -17.05
C ILE A 328 -18.68 -10.97 -17.88
N LEU A 329 -19.49 -11.96 -17.47
CA LEU A 329 -20.72 -12.39 -18.14
C LEU A 329 -20.54 -12.82 -19.62
N GLY A 330 -19.34 -13.22 -20.00
CA GLY A 330 -19.05 -13.75 -21.33
C GLY A 330 -19.24 -15.26 -21.40
N SER A 331 -19.71 -15.74 -22.58
CA SER A 331 -19.82 -17.19 -22.89
C SER A 331 -18.44 -17.88 -22.98
N THR A 332 -17.40 -17.13 -23.19
CA THR A 332 -15.98 -17.51 -23.05
C THR A 332 -15.20 -16.37 -22.42
N LYS A 333 -14.10 -16.70 -21.76
CA LYS A 333 -13.19 -15.73 -21.16
C LYS A 333 -12.07 -15.29 -22.12
N ASP A 334 -12.07 -15.80 -23.35
CA ASP A 334 -11.02 -15.54 -24.31
C ASP A 334 -11.04 -14.08 -24.81
N VAL A 335 -9.83 -13.54 -24.96
CA VAL A 335 -9.57 -12.17 -25.42
C VAL A 335 -8.53 -12.20 -26.53
N THR A 336 -8.75 -11.41 -27.56
CA THR A 336 -7.77 -11.15 -28.62
C THR A 336 -7.07 -9.83 -28.37
N TRP A 337 -5.76 -9.78 -28.62
CA TRP A 337 -4.95 -8.61 -28.39
C TRP A 337 -4.38 -8.07 -29.71
N THR A 338 -4.42 -6.75 -29.88
CA THR A 338 -3.85 -6.08 -31.05
C THR A 338 -3.07 -4.83 -30.64
N SER A 339 -2.08 -4.48 -31.44
CA SER A 339 -1.31 -3.24 -31.28
C SER A 339 -1.57 -2.32 -32.45
N SER A 340 -1.81 -1.04 -32.18
CA SER A 340 -1.95 0.00 -33.22
C SER A 340 -0.61 0.25 -33.94
N ASN A 341 0.52 -0.06 -33.31
CA ASN A 341 1.86 0.08 -33.88
C ASN A 341 2.82 -0.95 -33.29
N SER A 342 2.91 -2.11 -33.92
CA SER A 342 3.80 -3.20 -33.48
C SER A 342 5.31 -2.90 -33.64
N ALA A 343 5.66 -1.82 -34.33
CA ALA A 343 7.06 -1.34 -34.37
C ALA A 343 7.44 -0.56 -33.10
N VAL A 344 6.46 -0.06 -32.34
CA VAL A 344 6.67 0.61 -31.05
C VAL A 344 6.43 -0.36 -29.89
N ALA A 345 5.29 -1.04 -29.88
CA ALA A 345 4.97 -2.02 -28.83
C ALA A 345 4.26 -3.23 -29.44
N LYS A 346 4.65 -4.43 -29.04
CA LYS A 346 4.01 -5.70 -29.39
C LYS A 346 3.22 -6.24 -28.21
N VAL A 347 2.20 -7.03 -28.49
CA VAL A 347 1.43 -7.72 -27.45
C VAL A 347 1.21 -9.18 -27.84
N GLU A 348 1.34 -10.07 -26.86
CA GLU A 348 1.02 -11.49 -26.98
C GLU A 348 0.42 -11.96 -25.64
N ASN A 349 -0.83 -12.41 -25.66
CA ASN A 349 -1.56 -12.89 -24.47
C ASN A 349 -1.48 -11.92 -23.25
N GLY A 350 -1.66 -10.62 -23.50
CA GLY A 350 -1.59 -9.60 -22.45
C GLY A 350 -0.17 -9.14 -22.08
N VAL A 351 0.88 -9.84 -22.54
CA VAL A 351 2.25 -9.39 -22.34
C VAL A 351 2.61 -8.35 -23.40
N ILE A 352 2.81 -7.12 -22.97
CA ILE A 352 3.17 -5.97 -23.80
C ILE A 352 4.68 -5.78 -23.76
N THR A 353 5.35 -5.82 -24.92
CA THR A 353 6.79 -5.64 -25.03
C THR A 353 7.10 -4.36 -25.80
N GLY A 354 7.92 -3.47 -25.23
CA GLY A 354 8.43 -2.28 -25.88
C GLY A 354 9.47 -2.63 -26.95
N VAL A 355 9.29 -2.12 -28.17
CA VAL A 355 10.18 -2.40 -29.30
C VAL A 355 11.06 -1.19 -29.62
N ALA A 356 10.46 -0.01 -29.73
CA ALA A 356 11.16 1.24 -30.03
C ALA A 356 10.44 2.41 -29.37
N GLU A 357 11.15 3.51 -29.15
CA GLU A 357 10.59 4.75 -28.61
C GLU A 357 9.34 5.19 -29.37
N GLY A 358 8.31 5.60 -28.63
CA GLY A 358 7.06 6.10 -29.19
C GLY A 358 5.86 5.74 -28.34
N SER A 359 4.67 5.92 -28.93
CA SER A 359 3.41 5.56 -28.31
C SER A 359 2.64 4.59 -29.19
N ALA A 360 1.96 3.66 -28.56
CA ALA A 360 1.06 2.71 -29.22
C ALA A 360 -0.16 2.49 -28.33
N THR A 361 -1.29 2.13 -28.92
CA THR A 361 -2.47 1.65 -28.21
C THR A 361 -2.54 0.15 -28.36
N ILE A 362 -2.62 -0.56 -27.25
CA ILE A 362 -2.89 -1.99 -27.21
C ILE A 362 -4.36 -2.16 -26.93
N THR A 363 -5.07 -2.86 -27.81
CA THR A 363 -6.52 -3.13 -27.69
C THR A 363 -6.74 -4.60 -27.37
N ALA A 364 -7.45 -4.84 -26.27
CA ALA A 364 -8.01 -6.14 -25.93
C ALA A 364 -9.46 -6.20 -26.41
N THR A 365 -9.89 -7.29 -27.05
CA THR A 365 -11.24 -7.47 -27.57
C THR A 365 -11.76 -8.84 -27.17
N THR A 366 -12.96 -8.93 -26.60
CA THR A 366 -13.59 -10.19 -26.21
C THR A 366 -13.90 -11.06 -27.41
N VAL A 367 -13.74 -12.38 -27.29
CA VAL A 367 -14.24 -13.35 -28.29
C VAL A 367 -15.76 -13.51 -28.17
N ALA A 368 -16.29 -13.46 -26.95
CA ALA A 368 -17.72 -13.41 -26.69
C ALA A 368 -18.33 -12.08 -27.17
N THR A 369 -19.65 -12.08 -27.36
CA THR A 369 -20.44 -10.88 -27.72
C THR A 369 -21.43 -10.53 -26.61
N ASN A 370 -21.72 -9.24 -26.48
CA ASN A 370 -22.74 -8.72 -25.57
C ASN A 370 -24.17 -9.07 -26.08
N LYS A 371 -25.19 -8.70 -25.31
CA LYS A 371 -26.60 -8.91 -25.67
C LYS A 371 -27.00 -8.30 -27.02
N ALA A 372 -26.28 -7.28 -27.46
CA ALA A 372 -26.48 -6.66 -28.79
C ALA A 372 -25.71 -7.38 -29.92
N GLY A 373 -24.99 -8.46 -29.63
CA GLY A 373 -24.18 -9.21 -30.60
C GLY A 373 -22.83 -8.54 -30.94
N GLN A 374 -22.35 -7.62 -30.13
CA GLN A 374 -21.12 -6.88 -30.36
C GLN A 374 -19.99 -7.37 -29.43
N HIS A 375 -18.76 -7.42 -29.95
CA HIS A 375 -17.56 -7.61 -29.11
C HIS A 375 -17.28 -6.37 -28.29
N VAL A 376 -16.78 -6.56 -27.08
CA VAL A 376 -16.38 -5.47 -26.19
C VAL A 376 -14.86 -5.32 -26.25
N SER A 377 -14.40 -4.08 -26.40
CA SER A 377 -12.97 -3.77 -26.45
C SER A 377 -12.58 -2.78 -25.37
N GLN A 378 -11.34 -2.89 -24.90
CA GLN A 378 -10.70 -1.95 -23.98
C GLN A 378 -9.26 -1.69 -24.44
N ASP A 379 -8.80 -0.46 -24.22
CA ASP A 379 -7.51 0.02 -24.65
C ASP A 379 -6.53 0.25 -23.50
N VAL A 380 -5.26 -0.03 -23.76
CA VAL A 380 -4.13 0.33 -22.92
C VAL A 380 -3.26 1.31 -23.70
N ALA A 381 -3.08 2.52 -23.16
CA ALA A 381 -2.16 3.50 -23.72
C ALA A 381 -0.72 3.13 -23.34
N VAL A 382 0.12 2.81 -24.31
CA VAL A 382 1.49 2.39 -24.07
C VAL A 382 2.46 3.47 -24.51
N THR A 383 3.35 3.90 -23.61
CA THR A 383 4.48 4.77 -23.90
C THR A 383 5.77 3.97 -23.75
N VAL A 384 6.49 3.81 -24.84
CA VAL A 384 7.82 3.21 -24.84
C VAL A 384 8.87 4.31 -24.77
N LYS A 385 9.61 4.35 -23.67
CA LYS A 385 10.71 5.29 -23.45
C LYS A 385 11.96 4.79 -24.18
N PRO A 386 12.77 5.69 -24.73
CA PRO A 386 14.05 5.30 -25.30
C PRO A 386 14.96 4.78 -24.19
N LEU A 387 15.72 3.74 -24.48
CA LEU A 387 16.92 3.49 -23.69
C LEU A 387 17.82 4.70 -23.86
N VAL A 388 18.20 5.33 -22.76
CA VAL A 388 19.18 6.42 -22.78
C VAL A 388 20.47 5.83 -23.36
N LYS A 389 20.79 6.17 -24.61
CA LYS A 389 22.07 5.81 -25.17
C LYS A 389 23.12 6.65 -24.47
N VAL A 390 23.78 6.05 -23.52
CA VAL A 390 24.94 6.68 -22.89
C VAL A 390 26.04 6.68 -23.92
N ASN A 391 26.33 7.84 -24.47
CA ASN A 391 27.42 8.01 -25.44
C ASN A 391 28.77 8.07 -24.71
N THR A 392 28.96 7.18 -23.72
CA THR A 392 30.06 7.22 -22.77
C THR A 392 30.82 5.91 -22.84
N LYS A 393 32.12 6.04 -22.93
CA LYS A 393 33.03 4.93 -22.69
C LYS A 393 33.41 4.89 -21.24
N VAL A 394 33.29 3.73 -20.61
CA VAL A 394 33.70 3.50 -19.22
C VAL A 394 35.03 2.75 -19.24
N ASN A 395 35.97 3.20 -18.41
CA ASN A 395 37.21 2.48 -18.21
C ASN A 395 37.05 1.57 -16.99
N ALA A 396 37.49 0.34 -17.14
CA ALA A 396 37.39 -0.68 -16.09
C ALA A 396 38.61 -1.62 -16.13
N GLN A 397 38.91 -2.24 -15.01
CA GLN A 397 39.75 -3.42 -15.02
C GLN A 397 38.90 -4.66 -15.28
N VAL A 398 39.29 -5.49 -16.19
CA VAL A 398 38.65 -6.80 -16.46
C VAL A 398 39.65 -7.91 -16.21
N VAL A 399 39.19 -9.02 -15.69
CA VAL A 399 40.02 -10.23 -15.52
C VAL A 399 39.73 -11.16 -16.66
N THR A 400 40.76 -11.42 -17.46
CA THR A 400 40.71 -12.33 -18.62
C THR A 400 41.42 -13.64 -18.32
N ALA A 401 41.37 -14.58 -19.26
CA ALA A 401 42.15 -15.82 -19.17
C ALA A 401 43.68 -15.59 -19.13
N ASP A 402 44.12 -14.47 -19.70
CA ASP A 402 45.55 -14.09 -19.75
C ASP A 402 45.96 -13.19 -18.56
N GLY A 403 45.05 -12.89 -17.64
CA GLY A 403 45.25 -12.04 -16.48
C GLY A 403 44.43 -10.76 -16.50
N PRO A 404 44.60 -9.86 -15.51
CA PRO A 404 43.90 -8.58 -15.44
C PRO A 404 44.38 -7.62 -16.54
N ALA A 405 43.45 -6.81 -17.04
CA ALA A 405 43.77 -5.80 -18.05
C ALA A 405 42.85 -4.58 -17.87
N TRP A 406 43.38 -3.39 -18.14
CA TRP A 406 42.60 -2.17 -18.23
C TRP A 406 41.99 -2.04 -19.63
N VAL A 407 40.67 -1.81 -19.66
CA VAL A 407 39.91 -1.70 -20.91
C VAL A 407 38.99 -0.48 -20.88
N SER A 408 38.71 0.03 -22.08
CA SER A 408 37.59 0.94 -22.29
C SER A 408 36.41 0.15 -22.84
N ILE A 409 35.24 0.26 -22.23
CA ILE A 409 34.02 -0.41 -22.62
C ILE A 409 33.11 0.65 -23.26
N ASP A 410 32.70 0.44 -24.49
CA ASP A 410 31.66 1.23 -25.13
C ASP A 410 30.30 0.70 -24.69
N LEU A 411 29.59 1.46 -23.87
CA LEU A 411 28.30 1.05 -23.26
C LEU A 411 27.15 0.91 -24.29
N ASN A 412 27.32 1.46 -25.50
CA ASN A 412 26.31 1.29 -26.55
C ASN A 412 26.45 -0.01 -27.32
N THR A 413 27.71 -0.49 -27.48
CA THR A 413 28.01 -1.68 -28.26
C THR A 413 28.50 -2.84 -27.43
N MET A 414 28.77 -2.60 -26.13
CA MET A 414 29.39 -3.53 -25.20
C MET A 414 30.74 -4.10 -25.72
N THR A 415 31.40 -3.33 -26.59
CA THR A 415 32.72 -3.70 -27.10
C THR A 415 33.82 -3.15 -26.20
N THR A 416 34.87 -3.93 -26.01
CA THR A 416 36.01 -3.55 -25.19
C THR A 416 37.24 -3.21 -26.06
N THR A 417 37.98 -2.20 -25.62
CA THR A 417 39.27 -1.84 -26.20
C THR A 417 40.32 -1.86 -25.09
N LYS A 418 41.39 -2.64 -25.25
CA LYS A 418 42.46 -2.69 -24.25
C LYS A 418 43.19 -1.36 -24.17
N LEU A 419 43.37 -0.86 -22.97
CA LEU A 419 44.09 0.39 -22.67
C LEU A 419 45.49 0.11 -22.14
N GLY A 420 45.66 -0.94 -21.33
CA GLY A 420 46.92 -1.31 -20.73
C GLY A 420 46.86 -2.70 -20.06
N ASP A 421 48.04 -3.24 -19.74
CA ASP A 421 48.13 -4.39 -18.87
C ASP A 421 47.94 -3.96 -17.43
N ALA A 422 47.35 -4.81 -16.60
CA ALA A 422 47.28 -4.65 -15.16
C ALA A 422 48.18 -5.68 -14.48
N GLU A 423 48.92 -5.28 -13.46
CA GLU A 423 49.78 -6.17 -12.70
C GLU A 423 49.03 -6.88 -11.58
N THR A 424 48.02 -6.20 -11.02
CA THR A 424 47.24 -6.65 -9.85
C THR A 424 45.77 -6.81 -10.20
N THR A 425 45.17 -7.92 -9.79
CA THR A 425 43.73 -8.08 -9.85
C THR A 425 43.06 -7.30 -8.71
N MET A 426 42.25 -6.30 -9.03
CA MET A 426 41.49 -5.52 -8.06
C MET A 426 40.08 -6.07 -7.95
N TYR A 427 39.57 -6.19 -6.73
CA TYR A 427 38.24 -6.72 -6.42
C TYR A 427 37.22 -5.62 -6.07
N GLY A 428 37.69 -4.39 -5.97
CA GLY A 428 36.84 -3.21 -5.77
C GLY A 428 37.65 -1.95 -6.00
N GLY A 429 36.96 -0.87 -6.30
CA GLY A 429 37.57 0.45 -6.52
C GLY A 429 36.76 1.34 -7.41
N GLY A 430 37.28 2.54 -7.68
CA GLY A 430 36.62 3.54 -8.50
C GLY A 430 37.56 4.71 -8.81
N TYR A 431 37.00 5.73 -9.48
CA TYR A 431 37.73 6.95 -9.81
C TYR A 431 37.43 8.05 -8.79
N ALA A 432 38.49 8.62 -8.23
CA ALA A 432 38.38 9.78 -7.38
C ALA A 432 39.66 10.61 -7.38
N ILE A 433 39.56 11.88 -7.22
CA ILE A 433 40.67 12.85 -7.08
C ILE A 433 41.72 12.67 -8.22
N GLY A 434 41.23 12.53 -9.45
CA GLY A 434 42.09 12.46 -10.63
C GLY A 434 42.82 11.13 -10.82
N SER A 435 42.57 10.13 -10.00
CA SER A 435 43.22 8.80 -10.07
C SER A 435 42.18 7.68 -9.93
N LEU A 436 42.55 6.50 -10.41
CA LEU A 436 41.83 5.27 -10.10
C LEU A 436 42.36 4.72 -8.76
N TRP A 437 41.48 4.25 -7.95
CA TRP A 437 41.78 3.61 -6.68
C TRP A 437 41.18 2.22 -6.64
N GLY A 438 41.88 1.26 -6.09
CA GLY A 438 41.38 -0.09 -5.99
C GLY A 438 42.03 -0.87 -4.86
N SER A 439 41.49 -2.05 -4.58
CA SER A 439 42.01 -2.97 -3.56
C SER A 439 42.10 -4.38 -4.12
N ASP A 440 43.20 -5.08 -3.82
CA ASP A 440 43.40 -6.49 -4.10
C ASP A 440 42.83 -7.42 -3.02
N ALA A 441 42.20 -6.85 -2.00
CA ALA A 441 41.53 -7.62 -0.97
C ALA A 441 40.30 -8.34 -1.53
N LYS A 442 40.35 -9.66 -1.54
CA LYS A 442 39.27 -10.51 -2.01
C LYS A 442 38.35 -10.88 -0.82
N ASP A 443 37.05 -10.67 -1.01
CA ASP A 443 36.04 -10.99 0.00
C ASP A 443 36.31 -10.28 1.34
N ASN A 444 36.64 -10.98 2.39
CA ASN A 444 37.00 -10.45 3.71
C ASN A 444 38.48 -10.68 4.06
N ASP A 445 39.33 -10.80 3.08
CA ASP A 445 40.77 -10.96 3.27
C ASP A 445 41.47 -9.60 3.42
N SER A 446 42.61 -9.59 4.07
CA SER A 446 43.49 -8.42 4.09
C SER A 446 44.15 -8.24 2.71
N GLY A 447 44.35 -7.00 2.33
CA GLY A 447 44.97 -6.67 1.04
C GLY A 447 45.64 -5.30 1.08
N HIS A 448 45.83 -4.74 -0.09
CA HIS A 448 46.46 -3.43 -0.27
C HIS A 448 45.56 -2.51 -1.06
N ILE A 449 45.73 -1.23 -0.85
CA ILE A 449 45.12 -0.17 -1.63
C ILE A 449 46.12 0.23 -2.71
N TYR A 450 45.63 0.37 -3.93
CA TYR A 450 46.41 0.81 -5.08
C TYR A 450 45.90 2.12 -5.61
N ASN A 451 46.82 3.01 -5.98
CA ASN A 451 46.56 4.15 -6.82
C ASN A 451 47.00 3.83 -8.23
N VAL A 452 46.15 4.06 -9.19
CA VAL A 452 46.42 3.80 -10.61
C VAL A 452 46.33 5.09 -11.40
N ASP A 453 47.37 5.46 -12.08
CA ASP A 453 47.34 6.61 -12.99
C ASP A 453 46.30 6.39 -14.10
N ALA A 454 45.31 7.25 -14.18
CA ALA A 454 44.22 7.09 -15.12
C ALA A 454 44.59 7.28 -16.61
N LYS A 455 45.83 7.69 -16.91
CA LYS A 455 46.35 7.89 -18.28
C LYS A 455 47.32 6.82 -18.70
N THR A 456 48.23 6.44 -17.81
CA THR A 456 49.29 5.44 -18.09
C THR A 456 48.92 4.04 -17.62
N PHE A 457 47.96 3.92 -16.71
CA PHE A 457 47.56 2.70 -16.03
C PHE A 457 48.68 2.07 -15.19
N GLU A 458 49.70 2.86 -14.83
CA GLU A 458 50.73 2.44 -13.87
C GLU A 458 50.14 2.31 -12.49
N GLU A 459 50.40 1.17 -11.85
CA GLU A 459 49.90 0.84 -10.50
C GLU A 459 50.93 1.22 -9.44
N SER A 460 50.50 1.97 -8.45
CA SER A 460 51.31 2.32 -7.28
C SER A 460 50.69 1.71 -6.04
N ARG A 461 51.42 0.79 -5.39
CA ARG A 461 50.95 0.15 -4.16
C ARG A 461 50.99 1.14 -3.01
N GLY A 462 49.85 1.33 -2.35
CA GLY A 462 49.69 2.11 -1.15
C GLY A 462 49.73 1.28 0.13
N GLY A 463 48.96 1.72 1.13
CA GLY A 463 48.86 1.08 2.43
C GLY A 463 48.17 -0.28 2.43
N GLU A 464 48.36 -1.05 3.48
CA GLU A 464 47.61 -2.28 3.74
C GLU A 464 46.21 -1.94 4.26
N CYS A 465 45.19 -2.69 3.80
CA CYS A 465 43.87 -2.69 4.37
C CYS A 465 43.57 -4.03 5.04
N SER A 466 42.96 -3.97 6.22
CA SER A 466 42.50 -5.18 6.92
C SER A 466 41.27 -5.77 6.23
N SER A 467 40.94 -7.02 6.54
CA SER A 467 39.74 -7.71 6.03
C SER A 467 38.44 -6.95 6.23
N ASP A 468 38.35 -6.18 7.33
CA ASP A 468 37.15 -5.42 7.68
C ASP A 468 36.94 -4.17 6.82
N TYR A 469 38.00 -3.74 6.10
CA TYR A 469 38.04 -2.51 5.32
C TYR A 469 38.34 -2.73 3.83
N ALA A 470 38.12 -3.93 3.32
CA ALA A 470 38.27 -4.21 1.90
C ALA A 470 37.36 -3.31 1.06
N ILE A 471 37.93 -2.55 0.11
CA ILE A 471 37.19 -1.65 -0.76
C ILE A 471 36.38 -2.49 -1.76
N ARG A 472 35.05 -2.34 -1.76
CA ARG A 472 34.18 -2.98 -2.73
C ARG A 472 33.79 -2.05 -3.86
N ASP A 473 33.55 -0.79 -3.53
CA ASP A 473 33.27 0.26 -4.48
C ASP A 473 33.73 1.60 -3.92
N LEU A 474 34.03 2.56 -4.77
CA LEU A 474 34.59 3.84 -4.38
C LEU A 474 34.13 4.94 -5.33
N THR A 475 33.82 6.10 -4.77
CA THR A 475 33.51 7.31 -5.54
C THR A 475 34.20 8.53 -4.96
N GLU A 476 34.30 9.58 -5.75
CA GLU A 476 34.78 10.85 -5.26
C GLU A 476 33.81 11.49 -4.26
N ASN A 477 34.38 12.26 -3.34
CA ASN A 477 33.65 13.13 -2.42
C ASN A 477 34.32 14.50 -2.51
N PRO A 478 33.87 15.35 -3.46
CA PRO A 478 34.52 16.63 -3.71
C PRO A 478 34.63 17.50 -2.46
N GLU A 479 35.68 18.28 -2.41
CA GLU A 479 35.89 19.26 -1.34
C GLU A 479 34.81 20.35 -1.43
N VAL A 480 34.18 20.65 -0.31
CA VAL A 480 33.24 21.74 -0.17
C VAL A 480 33.76 22.74 0.85
N SER A 481 33.64 24.03 0.51
CA SER A 481 33.97 25.12 1.41
C SER A 481 32.66 25.67 2.00
N PHE A 482 32.64 25.89 3.30
CA PHE A 482 31.49 26.47 4.01
C PHE A 482 31.92 27.45 5.07
N LYS A 483 30.99 28.34 5.44
CA LYS A 483 31.21 29.30 6.52
C LYS A 483 30.47 28.83 7.76
N LEU A 484 31.24 28.60 8.82
CA LEU A 484 30.69 28.30 10.13
C LEU A 484 30.56 29.59 10.93
N THR A 485 29.35 29.96 11.29
CA THR A 485 29.08 31.14 12.12
C THR A 485 28.92 30.72 13.56
N THR A 486 29.80 31.15 14.40
CA THR A 486 29.65 31.06 15.86
C THR A 486 29.21 32.42 16.40
N SER A 487 28.81 32.47 17.68
CA SER A 487 28.29 33.70 18.31
C SER A 487 29.14 34.97 18.11
N ASP A 488 30.43 34.84 17.82
CA ASP A 488 31.37 35.97 17.78
C ASP A 488 32.23 36.04 16.50
N LYS A 489 32.26 34.98 15.67
CA LYS A 489 33.16 34.89 14.52
C LYS A 489 32.60 34.02 13.41
N VAL A 490 32.96 34.39 12.18
CA VAL A 490 32.76 33.56 10.98
C VAL A 490 34.08 32.89 10.66
N TYR A 491 34.05 31.58 10.54
CA TYR A 491 35.19 30.76 10.13
C TYR A 491 34.88 30.21 8.72
N GLU A 492 35.87 30.32 7.82
CA GLU A 492 35.85 29.55 6.58
C GLU A 492 36.48 28.18 6.86
N ALA A 493 35.77 27.14 6.56
CA ALA A 493 36.23 25.77 6.72
C ALA A 493 36.01 24.99 5.41
N THR A 494 36.81 23.97 5.21
CA THR A 494 36.62 23.01 4.12
C THR A 494 36.44 21.63 4.71
N ALA A 495 35.53 20.88 4.14
CA ALA A 495 35.30 19.49 4.52
C ALA A 495 35.26 18.60 3.28
N PHE A 496 35.42 17.32 3.51
CA PHE A 496 35.42 16.29 2.47
C PHE A 496 36.71 16.33 1.61
N GLY A 497 36.62 16.27 0.29
CA GLY A 497 37.81 16.18 -0.57
C GLY A 497 38.54 14.83 -0.51
N LYS A 498 37.93 13.82 0.11
CA LYS A 498 38.49 12.47 0.28
C LYS A 498 37.50 11.43 -0.24
N PRO A 499 37.94 10.38 -0.94
CA PRO A 499 37.03 9.36 -1.45
C PRO A 499 36.24 8.70 -0.34
N ILE A 500 34.97 8.38 -0.67
CA ILE A 500 34.11 7.49 0.10
C ILE A 500 34.09 6.14 -0.57
N TYR A 501 34.15 5.07 0.21
CA TYR A 501 34.04 3.72 -0.31
C TYR A 501 33.11 2.85 0.54
N VAL A 502 32.58 1.81 -0.09
CA VAL A 502 31.83 0.75 0.55
C VAL A 502 32.79 -0.35 0.95
N ASN A 503 32.76 -0.75 2.23
CA ASN A 503 33.53 -1.88 2.70
C ASN A 503 32.72 -3.19 2.76
N GLY A 504 33.42 -4.30 2.93
CA GLY A 504 32.80 -5.63 2.98
C GLY A 504 31.97 -5.90 4.23
N SER A 505 32.23 -5.23 5.37
CA SER A 505 31.63 -5.59 6.66
C SER A 505 30.75 -4.50 7.29
N ASP A 506 31.17 -3.24 7.23
CA ASP A 506 30.58 -2.18 8.07
C ASP A 506 29.80 -1.08 7.32
N GLY A 507 29.85 -1.04 6.02
CA GLY A 507 29.12 -0.06 5.21
C GLY A 507 30.03 1.04 4.64
N LEU A 508 29.67 2.34 4.81
CA LEU A 508 30.40 3.46 4.23
C LEU A 508 31.65 3.83 5.05
N CYS A 509 32.74 4.04 4.39
CA CYS A 509 34.01 4.49 4.96
C CYS A 509 34.61 5.63 4.15
N GLN A 510 35.30 6.55 4.82
CA GLN A 510 36.05 7.61 4.18
C GLN A 510 37.54 7.29 4.25
N LEU A 511 38.24 7.42 3.13
CA LEU A 511 39.69 7.27 3.07
C LEU A 511 40.35 8.58 3.48
N ASN A 512 40.93 8.64 4.68
CA ASN A 512 41.53 9.86 5.24
C ASN A 512 42.96 10.12 4.76
N ASP A 513 43.71 9.05 4.54
CA ASP A 513 45.08 9.12 3.99
C ASP A 513 45.23 8.06 2.89
N TYR A 514 45.36 8.53 1.66
CA TYR A 514 45.47 7.68 0.48
C TYR A 514 46.82 6.92 0.39
N ILE A 515 47.84 7.44 1.05
CA ILE A 515 49.20 6.85 0.99
C ILE A 515 49.34 5.79 2.08
N HIS A 516 48.86 6.06 3.27
CA HIS A 516 49.04 5.20 4.44
C HIS A 516 47.80 4.35 4.76
N GLY A 517 46.67 4.55 4.05
CA GLY A 517 45.44 3.76 4.24
C GLY A 517 44.68 4.07 5.52
N GLU A 518 44.83 5.27 6.08
CA GLU A 518 44.03 5.68 7.22
C GLU A 518 42.56 5.81 6.84
N ILE A 519 41.68 5.25 7.67
CA ILE A 519 40.28 5.08 7.39
C ILE A 519 39.44 5.64 8.55
N THR A 520 38.42 6.42 8.21
CA THR A 520 37.34 6.78 9.13
C THR A 520 36.07 6.11 8.68
N SER A 521 35.52 5.21 9.52
CA SER A 521 34.28 4.52 9.22
C SER A 521 33.05 5.30 9.72
N TRP A 522 32.03 5.40 8.89
CA TRP A 522 30.69 5.79 9.29
C TRP A 522 29.84 4.55 9.37
N ARG A 523 29.52 4.11 10.58
CA ARG A 523 28.62 2.99 10.77
C ARG A 523 27.22 3.44 10.40
N GLY A 524 26.63 2.83 9.38
CA GLY A 524 25.24 3.00 9.08
C GLY A 524 24.36 2.53 10.26
N SER A 525 23.20 3.12 10.42
CA SER A 525 22.18 2.62 11.33
C SER A 525 21.83 1.18 10.96
N SER A 526 21.62 0.32 11.97
CA SER A 526 21.10 -1.05 11.75
C SER A 526 19.72 -1.08 11.05
N LYS A 527 19.11 0.08 10.90
CA LYS A 527 17.82 0.31 10.25
C LYS A 527 17.88 0.19 8.71
N TYR A 528 19.05 0.41 8.10
CA TYR A 528 19.19 0.39 6.65
C TYR A 528 20.02 -0.81 6.18
N PRO A 529 19.72 -1.38 4.97
CA PRO A 529 20.54 -2.43 4.39
C PRO A 529 21.98 -1.95 4.18
N LYS A 530 22.93 -2.87 4.25
CA LYS A 530 24.35 -2.55 3.98
C LYS A 530 24.50 -2.14 2.53
N PRO A 531 25.18 -1.01 2.23
CA PRO A 531 25.42 -0.59 0.87
C PRO A 531 26.31 -1.61 0.12
N ALA A 532 26.03 -1.81 -1.16
CA ALA A 532 26.79 -2.67 -2.05
C ALA A 532 27.64 -1.86 -3.05
N ALA A 533 27.18 -0.68 -3.40
CA ALA A 533 27.83 0.23 -4.33
C ALA A 533 27.59 1.68 -3.91
N ILE A 534 28.40 2.61 -4.41
CA ILE A 534 28.25 4.04 -4.15
C ILE A 534 28.59 4.86 -5.39
N ALA A 535 27.79 5.86 -5.67
CA ALA A 535 28.05 6.80 -6.75
C ALA A 535 27.78 8.24 -6.31
N TYR A 536 28.69 9.14 -6.63
CA TYR A 536 28.47 10.57 -6.41
C TYR A 536 27.38 11.09 -7.36
N ALA A 537 26.35 11.70 -6.80
CA ALA A 537 25.17 12.17 -7.56
C ALA A 537 25.22 13.68 -7.87
N GLY A 538 26.16 14.41 -7.31
CA GLY A 538 26.22 15.85 -7.40
C GLY A 538 26.11 16.52 -6.02
N TYR A 539 25.70 17.79 -6.01
CA TYR A 539 25.50 18.54 -4.77
C TYR A 539 24.21 19.36 -4.83
N VAL A 540 23.71 19.70 -3.66
CA VAL A 540 22.64 20.68 -3.45
C VAL A 540 23.11 21.78 -2.51
N THR A 541 22.45 22.94 -2.50
CA THR A 541 22.69 23.96 -1.48
C THR A 541 22.07 23.52 -0.15
N LEU A 542 22.63 23.97 0.96
CA LEU A 542 22.05 23.71 2.28
C LEU A 542 20.63 24.28 2.39
N GLU A 543 20.37 25.42 1.75
CA GLU A 543 19.02 25.99 1.67
C GLU A 543 18.04 25.01 1.04
N TYR A 544 18.39 24.38 -0.09
CA TYR A 544 17.54 23.36 -0.73
C TYR A 544 17.40 22.10 0.14
N LEU A 545 18.50 21.64 0.74
CA LEU A 545 18.45 20.49 1.66
C LEU A 545 17.52 20.76 2.84
N ASN A 546 17.58 21.97 3.41
CA ASN A 546 16.71 22.39 4.51
C ASN A 546 15.22 22.42 4.12
N THR A 547 14.88 22.66 2.86
CA THR A 547 13.48 22.51 2.40
C THR A 547 13.00 21.06 2.44
N MET A 548 13.91 20.10 2.32
CA MET A 548 13.62 18.67 2.39
C MET A 548 13.62 18.16 3.85
N LEU A 549 14.40 18.79 4.73
CA LEU A 549 14.49 18.43 6.16
C LEU A 549 13.31 18.99 6.99
N GLY A 550 12.50 19.87 6.41
CA GLY A 550 11.29 20.39 7.05
C GLY A 550 11.56 21.13 8.35
N ASP A 551 11.05 20.61 9.46
CA ASP A 551 11.06 21.29 10.77
C ASP A 551 12.40 21.20 11.53
N ASP A 552 13.39 20.49 10.99
CA ASP A 552 14.72 20.36 11.59
C ASP A 552 15.86 20.86 10.66
N PRO A 553 15.85 22.13 10.27
CA PRO A 553 16.85 22.67 9.36
C PRO A 553 18.20 22.81 10.04
N ILE A 554 19.27 22.55 9.29
CA ILE A 554 20.64 22.82 9.70
C ILE A 554 20.86 24.34 9.62
N THR A 555 20.99 24.98 10.77
CA THR A 555 21.09 26.46 10.86
C THR A 555 22.48 26.99 11.20
N GLU A 556 23.43 26.10 11.51
CA GLU A 556 24.77 26.46 11.94
C GLU A 556 25.72 26.83 10.79
N CYS A 557 25.32 26.52 9.53
CA CYS A 557 26.10 26.78 8.33
C CYS A 557 25.42 27.82 7.43
N ASP A 558 26.22 28.43 6.54
CA ASP A 558 25.72 29.34 5.51
C ASP A 558 24.73 28.59 4.59
N PRO A 559 23.55 29.18 4.29
CA PRO A 559 22.56 28.59 3.37
C PRO A 559 23.10 28.20 2.00
N ASP A 560 24.12 28.90 1.50
CA ASP A 560 24.79 28.62 0.22
C ASP A 560 25.81 27.45 0.30
N THR A 561 26.00 26.84 1.48
CA THR A 561 26.89 25.69 1.64
C THR A 561 26.46 24.54 0.75
N HIS A 562 27.41 23.96 0.01
CA HIS A 562 27.16 22.79 -0.84
C HIS A 562 27.17 21.51 0.00
N CYS A 563 26.17 20.70 -0.18
CA CYS A 563 26.04 19.37 0.43
C CYS A 563 26.15 18.29 -0.64
N ASN A 564 27.13 17.40 -0.53
CA ASN A 564 27.32 16.31 -1.50
C ASN A 564 26.25 15.24 -1.33
N LEU A 565 25.69 14.81 -2.45
CA LEU A 565 24.71 13.74 -2.53
C LEU A 565 25.35 12.49 -3.14
N PHE A 566 24.91 11.33 -2.64
CA PHE A 566 25.37 10.02 -3.11
C PHE A 566 24.16 9.10 -3.34
N TYR A 567 24.24 8.29 -4.40
CA TYR A 567 23.44 7.07 -4.53
C TYR A 567 24.18 5.93 -3.83
N VAL A 568 23.47 5.17 -3.01
CA VAL A 568 24.05 4.09 -2.20
C VAL A 568 23.23 2.82 -2.35
#